data_643359b3c985df6d62e16649998f9a9a
#
_entry.id   643359b3c985df6d62e16649998f9a9a
#
_cell.length_a   1.000
_cell.length_b   1.000
_cell.length_c   1.000
_cell.angle_alpha   90.00
_cell.angle_beta   90.00
_cell.angle_gamma   90.00
#
_symmetry.space_group_name_H-M   'P 1'
#
loop_
_entity.id
_entity.type
_entity.pdbx_description
1 polymer ?
#
loop_
_entity_poly.entity_id
_entity_poly.type
_entity_poly.pdbx_seq_one_letter_code
_entity_poly.pdbx_strand_id
1 'polypeptide(L)'
;MTQSSKSYQLEKSLWTDQDFEKMGWHDSKLFAISFGDNFQLLFDIDYIFKWVQTGKTFKFWVSPCTLVFENVYDLEFQMDGISDGIEIDGISRDNPQKPKNADFIKVDTEFDWTIDTQQGAIFFKSIGYKQYVRQYPKYTAGQYFELTERGGISFDKILC
;
A
#
# COMPACT_ATOMS: atom_id res chain seq x y z
N MET A 1 -25.05 -18.16 -19.39
CA MET A 1 -25.02 -16.76 -18.90
C MET A 1 -23.61 -16.26 -18.97
N THR A 2 -23.37 -15.43 -19.93
CA THR A 2 -22.16 -14.66 -19.96
C THR A 2 -22.17 -13.74 -18.73
N GLN A 3 -21.32 -14.03 -17.77
CA GLN A 3 -20.96 -13.01 -16.81
C GLN A 3 -20.42 -11.85 -17.65
N SER A 4 -21.21 -10.79 -17.72
CA SER A 4 -20.68 -9.54 -18.23
C SER A 4 -19.37 -9.33 -17.53
N SER A 5 -18.30 -9.10 -18.27
CA SER A 5 -17.01 -8.73 -17.73
C SER A 5 -17.23 -7.51 -16.84
N LYS A 6 -17.37 -7.75 -15.53
CA LYS A 6 -17.44 -6.66 -14.57
C LYS A 6 -16.12 -5.96 -14.64
N SER A 7 -16.08 -4.77 -15.15
CA SER A 7 -14.93 -3.90 -15.08
C SER A 7 -15.06 -3.01 -13.86
N TYR A 8 -13.95 -2.78 -13.18
CA TYR A 8 -13.87 -1.81 -12.10
C TYR A 8 -13.56 -0.43 -12.71
N GLN A 9 -14.32 0.57 -12.33
CA GLN A 9 -14.00 1.95 -12.71
C GLN A 9 -12.99 2.51 -11.73
N LEU A 10 -11.73 2.45 -12.10
CA LEU A 10 -10.65 3.02 -11.32
C LEU A 10 -10.72 4.54 -11.41
N GLU A 11 -10.87 5.20 -10.27
CA GLU A 11 -10.96 6.67 -10.21
C GLU A 11 -9.68 7.33 -10.73
N LYS A 12 -8.53 6.77 -10.35
CA LYS A 12 -7.21 7.25 -10.77
C LYS A 12 -6.16 6.19 -10.49
N SER A 13 -5.01 6.28 -11.15
CA SER A 13 -3.92 5.31 -10.97
C SER A 13 -2.81 5.80 -10.06
N LEU A 14 -2.76 7.09 -9.73
CA LEU A 14 -1.84 7.63 -8.73
C LEU A 14 -2.62 8.17 -7.53
N TRP A 15 -2.38 7.57 -6.38
CA TRP A 15 -2.97 7.98 -5.10
C TRP A 15 -1.88 8.55 -4.19
N THR A 16 -2.22 9.56 -3.41
CA THR A 16 -1.26 10.23 -2.52
C THR A 16 -1.82 10.38 -1.12
N ASP A 17 -1.02 10.91 -0.21
CA ASP A 17 -1.45 11.19 1.16
C ASP A 17 -2.60 12.21 1.22
N GLN A 18 -2.88 12.95 0.14
CA GLN A 18 -4.08 13.78 0.02
C GLN A 18 -5.35 12.92 -0.02
N ASP A 19 -5.22 11.66 -0.41
CA ASP A 19 -6.32 10.71 -0.49
C ASP A 19 -6.43 9.81 0.75
N PHE A 20 -5.61 10.03 1.76
CA PHE A 20 -5.46 9.14 2.91
C PHE A 20 -6.81 8.77 3.55
N GLU A 21 -7.72 9.73 3.70
CA GLU A 21 -9.02 9.51 4.33
C GLU A 21 -9.96 8.62 3.49
N LYS A 22 -9.70 8.51 2.18
CA LYS A 22 -10.47 7.64 1.27
C LYS A 22 -9.90 6.25 1.12
N MET A 23 -8.68 6.02 1.59
CA MET A 23 -7.94 4.77 1.37
C MET A 23 -8.01 3.89 2.60
N GLY A 24 -7.88 2.57 2.37
CA GLY A 24 -7.77 1.60 3.43
C GLY A 24 -6.95 0.41 2.96
N TRP A 25 -6.06 -0.08 3.81
CA TRP A 25 -5.13 -1.17 3.47
C TRP A 25 -5.45 -2.47 4.22
N HIS A 26 -6.60 -2.54 4.85
CA HIS A 26 -7.01 -3.73 5.61
C HIS A 26 -6.99 -4.97 4.71
N ASP A 27 -6.33 -6.01 5.17
CA ASP A 27 -6.13 -7.28 4.48
C ASP A 27 -5.28 -7.22 3.19
N SER A 28 -4.64 -6.10 2.91
CA SER A 28 -3.69 -6.01 1.81
C SER A 28 -2.44 -6.83 2.12
N LYS A 29 -2.01 -7.65 1.16
CA LYS A 29 -0.77 -8.42 1.30
C LYS A 29 0.43 -7.56 0.90
N LEU A 30 1.43 -7.54 1.76
CA LEU A 30 2.74 -6.94 1.51
C LEU A 30 3.70 -8.04 1.05
N PHE A 31 4.13 -7.96 -0.19
CA PHE A 31 5.01 -8.96 -0.82
C PHE A 31 6.49 -8.68 -0.59
N ALA A 32 6.87 -7.42 -0.60
CA ALA A 32 8.28 -7.04 -0.49
C ALA A 32 8.44 -5.59 -0.05
N ILE A 33 9.60 -5.31 0.53
CA ILE A 33 10.01 -3.99 1.00
C ILE A 33 11.37 -3.67 0.39
N SER A 34 11.55 -2.44 -0.07
CA SER A 34 12.83 -1.97 -0.60
C SER A 34 13.12 -0.53 -0.18
N PHE A 35 14.39 -0.21 -0.13
CA PHE A 35 14.85 1.17 0.00
C PHE A 35 15.03 1.76 -1.39
N GLY A 36 14.58 2.99 -1.57
CA GLY A 36 14.79 3.73 -2.81
C GLY A 36 15.76 4.89 -2.62
N ASP A 37 15.92 5.68 -3.67
CA ASP A 37 16.73 6.88 -3.62
C ASP A 37 16.08 7.97 -2.75
N ASN A 38 16.89 8.88 -2.21
CA ASN A 38 16.40 10.04 -1.45
C ASN A 38 15.49 9.65 -0.26
N PHE A 39 15.91 8.65 0.51
CA PHE A 39 15.19 8.21 1.71
C PHE A 39 13.77 7.70 1.43
N GLN A 40 13.55 7.13 0.26
CA GLN A 40 12.29 6.46 -0.05
C GLN A 40 12.23 5.06 0.56
N LEU A 41 11.03 4.69 1.02
CA LEU A 41 10.71 3.34 1.46
C LEU A 41 9.59 2.81 0.57
N LEU A 42 9.85 1.72 -0.14
CA LEU A 42 8.94 1.17 -1.13
C LEU A 42 8.36 -0.15 -0.66
N PHE A 43 7.06 -0.31 -0.90
CA PHE A 43 6.32 -1.54 -0.60
C PHE A 43 5.67 -2.04 -1.88
N ASP A 44 5.80 -3.33 -2.15
CA ASP A 44 5.03 -4.03 -3.18
C ASP A 44 3.84 -4.69 -2.51
N ILE A 45 2.62 -4.21 -2.83
CA ILE A 45 1.39 -4.68 -2.18
C ILE A 45 0.34 -5.06 -3.21
N ASP A 46 -0.59 -5.91 -2.79
CA ASP A 46 -1.88 -6.06 -3.48
C ASP A 46 -2.92 -5.24 -2.71
N TYR A 47 -3.46 -4.21 -3.36
CA TYR A 47 -4.41 -3.28 -2.75
C TYR A 47 -5.83 -3.67 -3.10
N ILE A 48 -6.70 -3.75 -2.08
CA ILE A 48 -8.11 -4.10 -2.24
C ILE A 48 -8.92 -2.82 -2.41
N PHE A 49 -9.38 -2.58 -3.63
CA PHE A 49 -10.20 -1.40 -3.92
C PHE A 49 -11.65 -1.55 -3.47
N LYS A 50 -12.17 -2.77 -3.50
CA LYS A 50 -13.56 -3.00 -3.14
C LYS A 50 -13.78 -4.43 -2.68
N TRP A 51 -14.54 -4.56 -1.61
CA TRP A 51 -15.07 -5.82 -1.11
C TRP A 51 -16.48 -6.02 -1.66
N VAL A 52 -16.75 -7.17 -2.25
CA VAL A 52 -18.04 -7.49 -2.83
C VAL A 52 -18.63 -8.70 -2.11
N GLN A 53 -19.71 -8.50 -1.40
CA GLN A 53 -20.38 -9.61 -0.72
C GLN A 53 -21.13 -10.46 -1.75
N THR A 54 -20.86 -11.78 -1.76
CA THR A 54 -21.52 -12.75 -2.61
C THR A 54 -22.05 -13.89 -1.73
N GLY A 55 -23.30 -13.81 -1.34
CA GLY A 55 -23.88 -14.77 -0.38
C GLY A 55 -23.23 -14.63 0.99
N LYS A 56 -22.60 -15.70 1.47
CA LYS A 56 -21.91 -15.74 2.77
C LYS A 56 -20.41 -15.42 2.68
N THR A 57 -19.90 -15.17 1.49
CA THR A 57 -18.49 -14.93 1.25
C THR A 57 -18.28 -13.56 0.61
N PHE A 58 -17.00 -13.16 0.52
CA PHE A 58 -16.61 -11.94 -0.18
C PHE A 58 -15.73 -12.28 -1.37
N LYS A 59 -15.86 -11.47 -2.41
CA LYS A 59 -14.90 -11.38 -3.48
C LYS A 59 -14.34 -9.95 -3.52
N PHE A 60 -13.30 -9.74 -4.29
CA PHE A 60 -12.50 -8.53 -4.15
C PHE A 60 -12.10 -7.98 -5.52
N TRP A 61 -12.00 -6.66 -5.59
CA TRP A 61 -11.32 -5.98 -6.69
C TRP A 61 -9.93 -5.61 -6.19
N VAL A 62 -8.90 -6.20 -6.78
CA VAL A 62 -7.53 -6.13 -6.28
C VAL A 62 -6.58 -5.70 -7.39
N SER A 63 -5.57 -4.92 -7.02
CA SER A 63 -4.52 -4.50 -7.96
C SER A 63 -3.15 -4.53 -7.31
N PRO A 64 -2.11 -5.00 -8.03
CA PRO A 64 -0.73 -4.80 -7.62
C PRO A 64 -0.38 -3.32 -7.65
N CYS A 65 0.14 -2.83 -6.53
CA CYS A 65 0.51 -1.42 -6.36
C CYS A 65 1.92 -1.28 -5.78
N THR A 66 2.58 -0.20 -6.14
CA THR A 66 3.81 0.24 -5.47
C THR A 66 3.48 1.40 -4.56
N LEU A 67 3.64 1.20 -3.26
CA LEU A 67 3.42 2.22 -2.24
C LEU A 67 4.77 2.79 -1.82
N VAL A 68 4.98 4.08 -2.05
CA VAL A 68 6.26 4.75 -1.81
C VAL A 68 6.08 5.83 -0.76
N PHE A 69 6.69 5.64 0.41
CA PHE A 69 6.80 6.70 1.41
C PHE A 69 8.05 7.52 1.15
N GLU A 70 7.93 8.83 1.30
CA GLU A 70 8.98 9.77 0.97
C GLU A 70 9.60 10.39 2.22
N ASN A 71 10.91 10.64 2.14
CA ASN A 71 11.70 11.24 3.22
C ASN A 71 11.54 10.47 4.54
N VAL A 72 11.81 9.17 4.48
CA VAL A 72 11.61 8.26 5.61
C VAL A 72 12.79 8.30 6.57
N TYR A 73 12.49 8.46 7.85
CA TYR A 73 13.47 8.43 8.96
C TYR A 73 12.97 7.54 10.08
N ASP A 74 13.91 7.11 10.90
CA ASP A 74 13.65 6.38 12.15
C ASP A 74 12.79 5.12 11.91
N LEU A 75 13.12 4.40 10.85
CA LEU A 75 12.45 3.16 10.48
C LEU A 75 12.73 2.07 11.51
N GLU A 76 11.67 1.48 12.03
CA GLU A 76 11.73 0.41 13.01
C GLU A 76 10.74 -0.69 12.67
N PHE A 77 11.20 -1.93 12.70
CA PHE A 77 10.37 -3.11 12.54
C PHE A 77 10.22 -3.82 13.88
N GLN A 78 8.97 -4.00 14.33
CA GLN A 78 8.62 -4.78 15.52
C GLN A 78 7.73 -5.93 15.08
N MET A 79 8.33 -6.97 14.53
CA MET A 79 7.62 -8.06 13.87
C MET A 79 8.21 -9.42 14.22
N ASP A 80 7.34 -10.43 14.25
CA ASP A 80 7.74 -11.83 14.32
C ASP A 80 6.71 -12.72 13.59
N GLY A 81 7.01 -14.02 13.45
CA GLY A 81 6.09 -14.96 12.84
C GLY A 81 5.88 -14.80 11.34
N ILE A 82 6.76 -14.07 10.65
CA ILE A 82 6.67 -13.89 9.20
C ILE A 82 7.07 -15.20 8.51
N SER A 83 6.24 -15.69 7.58
CA SER A 83 6.53 -16.92 6.83
C SER A 83 6.47 -16.73 5.31
N ASP A 84 5.38 -16.20 4.75
CA ASP A 84 5.24 -16.05 3.30
C ASP A 84 4.80 -14.66 2.87
N GLY A 85 4.97 -13.69 3.73
CA GLY A 85 4.58 -12.31 3.51
C GLY A 85 3.99 -11.69 4.75
N ILE A 86 3.49 -10.48 4.59
CA ILE A 86 2.94 -9.67 5.66
C ILE A 86 1.52 -9.27 5.27
N GLU A 87 0.57 -9.43 6.19
CA GLU A 87 -0.78 -8.96 5.99
C GLU A 87 -0.98 -7.64 6.74
N ILE A 88 -1.34 -6.60 6.01
CA ILE A 88 -1.57 -5.27 6.58
C ILE A 88 -2.95 -5.22 7.22
N ASP A 89 -3.04 -4.71 8.44
CA ASP A 89 -4.30 -4.42 9.12
C ASP A 89 -4.74 -2.99 8.87
N GLY A 90 -3.80 -2.07 8.82
CA GLY A 90 -4.09 -0.68 8.58
C GLY A 90 -2.84 0.18 8.57
N ILE A 91 -2.99 1.40 8.06
CA ILE A 91 -1.94 2.42 8.10
C ILE A 91 -2.53 3.63 8.81
N SER A 92 -1.81 4.13 9.79
CA SER A 92 -2.19 5.32 10.54
C SER A 92 -1.05 6.31 10.61
N ARG A 93 -1.39 7.56 10.87
CA ARG A 93 -0.41 8.62 11.08
C ARG A 93 -0.81 9.48 12.27
N ASP A 94 0.19 10.02 12.93
CA ASP A 94 0.03 10.81 14.12
C ASP A 94 1.15 11.83 14.25
N ASN A 95 1.02 12.74 15.20
CA ASN A 95 2.09 13.65 15.62
C ASN A 95 2.70 14.47 14.47
N PRO A 96 1.91 15.40 13.86
CA PRO A 96 2.46 16.29 12.83
C PRO A 96 3.60 17.13 13.41
N GLN A 97 4.72 17.17 12.71
CA GLN A 97 5.95 17.81 13.17
C GLN A 97 6.77 18.31 11.99
N LYS A 98 7.74 19.17 12.26
CA LYS A 98 8.65 19.67 11.24
C LYS A 98 9.75 18.63 10.98
N PRO A 99 10.01 18.26 9.69
CA PRO A 99 11.12 17.36 9.38
C PRO A 99 12.48 17.96 9.75
N LYS A 100 13.42 17.11 10.15
CA LYS A 100 14.80 17.53 10.47
C LYS A 100 15.49 18.26 9.31
N ASN A 101 15.16 17.86 8.08
CA ASN A 101 15.72 18.40 6.84
C ASN A 101 14.74 19.29 6.07
N ALA A 102 13.80 19.92 6.77
CA ALA A 102 12.73 20.72 6.17
C ALA A 102 13.25 21.80 5.23
N ASP A 103 14.35 22.45 5.58
CA ASP A 103 14.93 23.51 4.77
C ASP A 103 15.49 23.00 3.44
N PHE A 104 15.93 21.74 3.42
CA PHE A 104 16.45 21.06 2.23
C PHE A 104 15.35 20.61 1.29
N ILE A 105 14.32 19.95 1.83
CA ILE A 105 13.24 19.38 1.04
C ILE A 105 12.09 20.37 0.81
N LYS A 106 12.08 21.49 1.52
CA LYS A 106 11.05 22.53 1.47
C LYS A 106 9.64 22.00 1.74
N VAL A 107 9.54 21.09 2.69
CA VAL A 107 8.30 20.54 3.23
C VAL A 107 8.33 20.73 4.73
N ASP A 108 7.28 21.30 5.29
CA ASP A 108 7.25 21.71 6.70
C ASP A 108 6.62 20.68 7.63
N THR A 109 5.94 19.68 7.10
CA THR A 109 5.19 18.73 7.92
C THR A 109 5.51 17.29 7.55
N GLU A 110 5.85 16.50 8.55
CA GLU A 110 5.89 15.05 8.50
C GLU A 110 5.02 14.47 9.61
N PHE A 111 4.75 13.18 9.53
CA PHE A 111 4.01 12.45 10.57
C PHE A 111 4.81 11.25 11.04
N ASP A 112 4.47 10.78 12.23
CA ASP A 112 4.81 9.44 12.65
C ASP A 112 3.80 8.48 12.04
N TRP A 113 4.27 7.57 11.19
CA TRP A 113 3.46 6.58 10.52
C TRP A 113 3.59 5.22 11.19
N THR A 114 2.48 4.50 11.23
CA THR A 114 2.45 3.12 11.71
C THR A 114 1.74 2.27 10.67
N ILE A 115 2.39 1.20 10.24
CA ILE A 115 1.76 0.15 9.47
C ILE A 115 1.51 -1.02 10.42
N ASP A 116 0.26 -1.19 10.82
CA ASP A 116 -0.15 -2.33 11.64
C ASP A 116 -0.34 -3.55 10.75
N THR A 117 0.17 -4.68 11.20
CA THR A 117 0.11 -5.94 10.45
C THR A 117 -0.31 -7.09 11.36
N GLN A 118 -0.65 -8.23 10.77
CA GLN A 118 -0.90 -9.45 11.52
C GLN A 118 0.35 -9.95 12.25
N GLN A 119 1.53 -9.58 11.77
CA GLN A 119 2.81 -10.03 12.28
C GLN A 119 3.51 -9.03 13.21
N GLY A 120 2.91 -7.87 13.46
CA GLY A 120 3.46 -6.81 14.27
C GLY A 120 3.24 -5.44 13.66
N ALA A 121 4.25 -4.56 13.72
CA ALA A 121 4.11 -3.21 13.19
C ALA A 121 5.41 -2.67 12.62
N ILE A 122 5.28 -1.72 11.70
CA ILE A 122 6.37 -0.96 11.10
C ILE A 122 6.15 0.51 11.44
N PHE A 123 7.18 1.16 12.00
CA PHE A 123 7.12 2.55 12.42
C PHE A 123 8.15 3.38 11.67
N PHE A 124 7.78 4.56 11.27
CA PHE A 124 8.71 5.50 10.62
C PHE A 124 8.14 6.92 10.59
N LYS A 125 9.02 7.88 10.32
CA LYS A 125 8.62 9.26 10.01
C LYS A 125 8.65 9.44 8.51
N SER A 126 7.66 10.15 7.95
CA SER A 126 7.59 10.44 6.52
C SER A 126 6.71 11.66 6.26
N ILE A 127 7.04 12.37 5.19
CA ILE A 127 6.25 13.52 4.72
C ILE A 127 4.99 13.11 3.97
N GLY A 128 4.89 11.84 3.57
CA GLY A 128 3.73 11.34 2.84
C GLY A 128 4.08 10.23 1.88
N TYR A 129 3.11 9.84 1.07
CA TYR A 129 3.30 8.72 0.16
C TYR A 129 2.69 8.99 -1.21
N LYS A 130 3.12 8.15 -2.16
CA LYS A 130 2.47 7.96 -3.46
C LYS A 130 2.24 6.46 -3.64
N GLN A 131 1.03 6.11 -4.05
CA GLN A 131 0.70 4.73 -4.39
C GLN A 131 0.39 4.63 -5.87
N TYR A 132 1.20 3.86 -6.57
CA TYR A 132 1.11 3.64 -8.02
C TYR A 132 0.32 2.36 -8.25
N VAL A 133 -0.81 2.48 -8.94
CA VAL A 133 -1.62 1.33 -9.36
C VAL A 133 -1.02 0.81 -10.65
N ARG A 134 -0.32 -0.32 -10.61
CA ARG A 134 0.43 -0.84 -11.76
C ARG A 134 -0.43 -1.55 -12.79
N GLN A 135 -1.54 -2.12 -12.36
CA GLN A 135 -2.49 -2.83 -13.23
C GLN A 135 -3.91 -2.44 -12.86
N TYR A 136 -4.83 -2.51 -13.80
CA TYR A 136 -6.24 -2.31 -13.49
C TYR A 136 -6.71 -3.36 -12.49
N PRO A 137 -7.59 -2.99 -11.54
CA PRO A 137 -8.12 -3.95 -10.59
C PRO A 137 -8.81 -5.12 -11.29
N LYS A 138 -8.56 -6.31 -10.78
CA LYS A 138 -9.17 -7.56 -11.25
C LYS A 138 -10.08 -8.12 -10.18
N TYR A 139 -11.18 -8.72 -10.61
CA TYR A 139 -12.12 -9.39 -9.73
C TYR A 139 -11.60 -10.77 -9.37
N THR A 140 -11.48 -11.03 -8.09
CA THR A 140 -10.88 -12.28 -7.59
C THR A 140 -11.58 -12.77 -6.33
N ALA A 141 -11.53 -14.09 -6.14
CA ALA A 141 -12.05 -14.73 -4.92
C ALA A 141 -11.15 -14.50 -3.70
N GLY A 142 -9.87 -14.22 -3.92
CA GLY A 142 -8.89 -13.99 -2.85
C GLY A 142 -8.58 -12.53 -2.66
N GLN A 143 -7.96 -12.23 -1.53
CA GLN A 143 -7.56 -10.87 -1.15
C GLN A 143 -6.25 -10.43 -1.82
N TYR A 144 -5.56 -11.35 -2.44
CA TYR A 144 -4.30 -11.12 -3.14
C TYR A 144 -4.12 -12.14 -4.25
N PHE A 145 -3.18 -11.85 -5.15
CA PHE A 145 -2.85 -12.73 -6.28
C PHE A 145 -1.67 -13.63 -5.94
N GLU A 146 -1.59 -14.77 -6.62
CA GLU A 146 -0.37 -15.55 -6.67
C GLU A 146 0.71 -14.76 -7.43
N LEU A 147 1.99 -15.02 -7.12
CA LEU A 147 3.10 -14.29 -7.75
C LEU A 147 3.06 -14.34 -9.27
N THR A 148 2.72 -15.49 -9.84
CA THR A 148 2.62 -15.63 -11.30
C THR A 148 1.48 -14.79 -11.90
N GLU A 149 0.36 -14.69 -11.21
CA GLU A 149 -0.81 -13.91 -11.69
C GLU A 149 -0.53 -12.41 -11.71
N ARG A 150 0.25 -11.93 -10.75
CA ARG A 150 0.55 -10.50 -10.62
C ARG A 150 1.82 -10.06 -11.36
N GLY A 151 2.53 -10.99 -11.98
CA GLY A 151 3.78 -10.70 -12.67
C GLY A 151 5.00 -10.63 -11.76
N GLY A 152 4.96 -11.30 -10.60
CA GLY A 152 6.06 -11.33 -9.66
C GLY A 152 6.10 -10.12 -8.73
N ILE A 153 7.28 -9.88 -8.16
CA ILE A 153 7.54 -8.73 -7.28
C ILE A 153 8.04 -7.56 -8.10
N SER A 154 7.53 -6.36 -7.82
CA SER A 154 7.95 -5.16 -8.53
C SER A 154 7.86 -3.93 -7.62
N PHE A 155 8.84 -3.04 -7.77
CA PHE A 155 8.82 -1.72 -7.16
C PHE A 155 8.71 -0.62 -8.23
N ASP A 156 8.20 -0.98 -9.40
CA ASP A 156 8.05 -0.04 -10.51
C ASP A 156 7.04 1.06 -10.17
N LYS A 157 7.41 2.29 -10.49
CA LYS A 157 6.57 3.47 -10.32
C LYS A 157 5.84 3.75 -11.63
N ILE A 158 5.06 2.79 -12.07
CA ILE A 158 4.28 2.86 -13.31
C ILE A 158 2.80 2.94 -13.01
N LEU A 159 2.06 3.53 -13.93
CA LEU A 159 0.61 3.71 -13.83
C LEU A 159 -0.09 2.90 -14.92
N CYS A 160 -1.14 2.22 -14.53
CA CYS A 160 -1.98 1.49 -15.48
C CYS A 160 -2.81 2.42 -16.37
#